data_d707a742ce8c5bc6f30a45661b8d739e
#
_entry.id   d707a742ce8c5bc6f30a45661b8d739e
#
_cell.length_a   1.000
_cell.length_b   1.000
_cell.length_c   1.000
_cell.angle_alpha   90.00
_cell.angle_beta   90.00
_cell.angle_gamma   90.00
#
_symmetry.space_group_name_H-M   'P 1'
#
loop_
_entity.id
_entity.type
_entity.pdbx_description
1 polymer ?
#
loop_
_entity_poly.entity_id
_entity_poly.type
_entity_poly.pdbx_seq_one_letter_code
_entity_poly.pdbx_strand_id
1 'polypeptide(L)'
;GVSDALGTRLIWCSEFEPPSEKTPNPTQGAARILAHRFPDVPNLGDMRAINWGSQAEVEVTAVGYPCFTADSLVLTIEGYRPISTLEVGTLVLTHLGRWRPINKVMRRMTGETVLVSAQGSPKIHATPEHPFLIESGEWADAKTLGGQRIVQILPEQGSPIDGSDAYWWMVGRYLADGYCQDRKGRENAGRVTFCIGKHKLQPVLDQVEMAGFHAYVSEERTAYKLAFTRNDFYRNMKIFGRGASEKDIPGHIVASLSTDQAESLLSGYLAGDGCYKPKNGWEAGTTSKALAYSLALVAQKARRVVCSVLVRNPPA
;
A
#
# COMPACT_ATOMS: atom_id res chain seq x y z
N GLY A 1 27.04 -25.27 -6.62
CA GLY A 1 26.19 -24.41 -5.77
C GLY A 1 26.88 -23.11 -5.37
N VAL A 2 26.29 -22.30 -4.50
CA VAL A 2 26.89 -21.01 -4.07
C VAL A 2 28.27 -21.26 -3.41
N SER A 3 28.40 -22.30 -2.59
CA SER A 3 29.66 -22.66 -1.94
C SER A 3 30.77 -23.01 -2.96
N ASP A 4 30.43 -23.70 -4.03
CA ASP A 4 31.42 -24.06 -5.07
C ASP A 4 31.86 -22.82 -5.86
N ALA A 5 30.91 -21.93 -6.16
CA ALA A 5 31.18 -20.68 -6.89
C ALA A 5 32.03 -19.68 -6.10
N LEU A 6 31.94 -19.70 -4.77
CA LEU A 6 32.65 -18.79 -3.87
C LEU A 6 33.89 -19.44 -3.24
N GLY A 7 34.15 -20.74 -3.47
CA GLY A 7 35.24 -21.48 -2.84
C GLY A 7 35.07 -21.61 -1.30
N THR A 8 33.83 -21.55 -0.80
CA THR A 8 33.52 -21.59 0.63
C THR A 8 33.13 -23.01 1.06
N ARG A 9 33.30 -23.32 2.34
CA ARG A 9 32.89 -24.60 2.94
C ARG A 9 31.53 -24.43 3.62
N LEU A 10 30.57 -25.31 3.30
CA LEU A 10 29.30 -25.37 4.02
C LEU A 10 29.53 -26.00 5.41
N ILE A 11 29.19 -25.29 6.49
CA ILE A 11 29.41 -25.75 7.86
C ILE A 11 28.13 -26.16 8.59
N TRP A 12 26.99 -25.64 8.20
CA TRP A 12 25.66 -26.07 8.63
C TRP A 12 24.61 -25.69 7.58
N CYS A 13 23.44 -26.33 7.65
CA CYS A 13 22.24 -25.94 6.92
C CYS A 13 21.05 -25.91 7.88
N SER A 14 19.97 -25.26 7.46
CA SER A 14 18.70 -25.24 8.20
C SER A 14 17.58 -25.49 7.19
N GLU A 15 16.96 -26.65 7.27
CA GLU A 15 15.86 -27.05 6.39
C GLU A 15 14.86 -27.85 7.20
N PHE A 16 13.60 -27.43 7.14
CA PHE A 16 12.52 -28.04 7.89
C PHE A 16 11.20 -27.91 7.15
N GLU A 17 10.49 -28.99 6.99
CA GLU A 17 9.15 -29.03 6.43
C GLU A 17 8.14 -29.16 7.57
N PRO A 18 7.38 -28.08 7.92
CA PRO A 18 6.46 -28.11 9.04
C PRO A 18 5.27 -29.03 8.76
N PRO A 19 4.73 -29.72 9.76
CA PRO A 19 3.46 -30.43 9.64
C PRO A 19 2.33 -29.50 9.22
N SER A 20 1.42 -30.00 8.37
CA SER A 20 0.21 -29.31 7.94
C SER A 20 -0.97 -30.26 8.00
N GLU A 21 -2.21 -29.76 7.89
CA GLU A 21 -3.41 -30.63 7.86
C GLU A 21 -3.36 -31.63 6.70
N LYS A 22 -2.79 -31.24 5.55
CA LYS A 22 -2.64 -32.13 4.37
C LYS A 22 -1.45 -33.06 4.49
N THR A 23 -0.45 -32.71 5.27
CA THR A 23 0.80 -33.46 5.47
C THR A 23 1.16 -33.44 6.95
N PRO A 24 0.41 -34.18 7.81
CA PRO A 24 0.64 -34.16 9.26
C PRO A 24 2.01 -34.73 9.64
N ASN A 25 2.56 -35.62 8.80
CA ASN A 25 3.90 -36.18 8.96
C ASN A 25 4.71 -35.95 7.69
N PRO A 26 5.30 -34.74 7.49
CA PRO A 26 6.05 -34.41 6.30
C PRO A 26 7.31 -35.31 6.17
N THR A 27 7.63 -35.67 4.95
CA THR A 27 8.74 -36.61 4.67
C THR A 27 10.13 -35.98 4.84
N GLN A 28 10.21 -34.67 5.12
CA GLN A 28 11.45 -33.89 5.20
C GLN A 28 12.31 -34.08 3.94
N GLY A 29 11.67 -34.01 2.76
CA GLY A 29 12.30 -34.33 1.47
C GLY A 29 13.54 -33.52 1.20
N ALA A 30 13.49 -32.19 1.38
CA ALA A 30 14.65 -31.31 1.18
C ALA A 30 15.76 -31.58 2.19
N ALA A 31 15.44 -31.80 3.45
CA ALA A 31 16.41 -32.16 4.50
C ALA A 31 17.12 -33.50 4.18
N ARG A 32 16.39 -34.47 3.64
CA ARG A 32 16.97 -35.78 3.22
C ARG A 32 17.91 -35.62 2.03
N ILE A 33 17.58 -34.75 1.06
CA ILE A 33 18.47 -34.45 -0.07
C ILE A 33 19.75 -33.78 0.43
N LEU A 34 19.65 -32.84 1.36
CA LEU A 34 20.82 -32.17 1.96
C LEU A 34 21.69 -33.17 2.72
N ALA A 35 21.12 -34.04 3.54
CA ALA A 35 21.85 -35.09 4.25
C ALA A 35 22.55 -36.06 3.30
N HIS A 36 21.97 -36.36 2.14
CA HIS A 36 22.61 -37.21 1.12
C HIS A 36 23.76 -36.50 0.40
N ARG A 37 23.60 -35.21 0.08
CA ARG A 37 24.64 -34.45 -0.64
C ARG A 37 25.76 -33.94 0.25
N PHE A 38 25.47 -33.69 1.51
CA PHE A 38 26.39 -33.13 2.50
C PHE A 38 26.27 -33.89 3.83
N PRO A 39 26.75 -35.17 3.86
CA PRO A 39 26.53 -36.05 5.02
C PRO A 39 27.18 -35.54 6.31
N ASP A 40 28.27 -34.78 6.19
CA ASP A 40 29.04 -34.23 7.32
C ASP A 40 28.55 -32.84 7.77
N VAL A 41 27.50 -32.29 7.13
CA VAL A 41 26.98 -30.96 7.43
C VAL A 41 25.70 -31.10 8.29
N PRO A 42 25.69 -30.59 9.54
CA PRO A 42 24.52 -30.67 10.39
C PRO A 42 23.37 -29.87 9.81
N ASN A 43 22.17 -30.45 9.81
CA ASN A 43 20.92 -29.74 9.56
C ASN A 43 20.34 -29.28 10.88
N LEU A 44 20.26 -27.96 11.09
CA LEU A 44 19.78 -27.33 12.30
C LEU A 44 18.23 -27.30 12.41
N GLY A 45 17.53 -27.81 11.39
CA GLY A 45 16.08 -27.92 11.39
C GLY A 45 15.35 -26.60 11.22
N ASP A 46 14.32 -26.35 11.99
CA ASP A 46 13.52 -25.12 11.92
C ASP A 46 14.34 -23.92 12.39
N MET A 47 14.61 -22.99 11.46
CA MET A 47 15.38 -21.78 11.75
C MET A 47 14.80 -20.89 12.86
N ARG A 48 13.49 -21.02 13.15
CA ARG A 48 12.81 -20.29 14.24
C ARG A 48 13.18 -20.85 15.63
N ALA A 49 13.60 -22.12 15.68
CA ALA A 49 13.96 -22.81 16.92
C ALA A 49 15.48 -22.78 17.19
N ILE A 50 16.30 -22.25 16.24
CA ILE A 50 17.75 -22.24 16.38
C ILE A 50 18.18 -21.16 17.40
N ASN A 51 18.99 -21.56 18.37
CA ASN A 51 19.76 -20.59 19.18
C ASN A 51 20.95 -20.07 18.39
N TRP A 52 20.78 -18.95 17.70
CA TRP A 52 21.78 -18.35 16.86
C TRP A 52 23.06 -17.94 17.60
N GLY A 53 22.96 -17.61 18.89
CA GLY A 53 24.11 -17.27 19.74
C GLY A 53 25.05 -18.43 20.04
N SER A 54 24.60 -19.67 19.81
CA SER A 54 25.43 -20.89 20.03
C SER A 54 26.00 -21.47 18.74
N GLN A 55 25.66 -20.91 17.57
CA GLN A 55 26.15 -21.41 16.30
C GLN A 55 27.54 -20.83 15.97
N ALA A 56 28.30 -21.59 15.19
CA ALA A 56 29.59 -21.11 14.69
C ALA A 56 29.42 -19.87 13.81
N GLU A 57 30.29 -18.89 13.98
CA GLU A 57 30.34 -17.72 13.11
C GLU A 57 30.62 -18.13 11.67
N VAL A 58 29.93 -17.50 10.72
CA VAL A 58 30.06 -17.72 9.29
C VAL A 58 30.34 -16.42 8.56
N GLU A 59 31.26 -16.44 7.60
CA GLU A 59 31.52 -15.28 6.75
C GLU A 59 30.40 -15.01 5.75
N VAL A 60 29.73 -16.06 5.28
CA VAL A 60 28.64 -15.98 4.30
C VAL A 60 27.48 -16.85 4.70
N THR A 61 26.29 -16.26 4.82
CA THR A 61 25.03 -16.98 4.98
C THR A 61 24.19 -16.84 3.71
N ALA A 62 23.93 -17.95 3.01
CA ALA A 62 23.03 -17.98 1.87
C ALA A 62 21.63 -18.45 2.31
N VAL A 63 20.63 -17.60 2.16
CA VAL A 63 19.24 -17.90 2.55
C VAL A 63 18.31 -17.56 1.41
N GLY A 64 17.38 -18.46 1.11
CA GLY A 64 16.31 -18.25 0.16
C GLY A 64 15.12 -17.56 0.84
N TYR A 65 15.17 -16.22 1.07
CA TYR A 65 14.02 -15.50 1.58
C TYR A 65 13.04 -15.16 0.47
N PRO A 66 11.71 -15.32 0.69
CA PRO A 66 10.69 -14.78 -0.21
C PRO A 66 10.86 -13.26 -0.33
N CYS A 67 10.85 -12.73 -1.56
CA CYS A 67 11.10 -11.32 -1.83
C CYS A 67 10.07 -10.72 -2.79
N PHE A 68 9.98 -9.38 -2.74
CA PHE A 68 9.27 -8.55 -3.72
C PHE A 68 10.27 -7.73 -4.54
N THR A 69 9.88 -7.27 -5.73
CA THR A 69 10.66 -6.29 -6.49
C THR A 69 10.66 -4.93 -5.79
N ALA A 70 11.71 -4.15 -6.05
CA ALA A 70 11.98 -2.87 -5.39
C ALA A 70 10.83 -1.84 -5.48
N ASP A 71 10.06 -1.90 -6.56
CA ASP A 71 8.92 -1.02 -6.86
C ASP A 71 7.58 -1.49 -6.30
N SER A 72 7.53 -2.68 -5.67
CA SER A 72 6.31 -3.20 -5.05
C SER A 72 5.80 -2.25 -3.97
N LEU A 73 4.52 -1.87 -4.07
CA LEU A 73 3.91 -0.95 -3.12
C LEU A 73 3.48 -1.68 -1.84
N VAL A 74 3.87 -1.13 -0.71
CA VAL A 74 3.49 -1.58 0.63
C VAL A 74 2.67 -0.49 1.30
N LEU A 75 1.55 -0.86 1.92
CA LEU A 75 0.75 0.08 2.70
C LEU A 75 1.43 0.34 4.05
N THR A 76 1.90 1.57 4.22
CA THR A 76 2.45 2.10 5.47
C THR A 76 1.42 2.95 6.20
N ILE A 77 1.69 3.31 7.43
CA ILE A 77 0.85 4.24 8.20
C ILE A 77 0.72 5.62 7.52
N GLU A 78 1.71 5.99 6.69
CA GLU A 78 1.74 7.25 5.94
C GLU A 78 1.25 7.14 4.49
N GLY A 79 0.76 5.97 4.06
CA GLY A 79 0.27 5.69 2.71
C GLY A 79 1.08 4.62 1.97
N TYR A 80 0.81 4.45 0.68
CA TYR A 80 1.51 3.47 -0.14
C TYR A 80 2.91 3.94 -0.53
N ARG A 81 3.92 3.11 -0.23
CA ARG A 81 5.33 3.38 -0.56
C ARG A 81 6.00 2.18 -1.23
N PRO A 82 6.95 2.42 -2.16
CA PRO A 82 7.78 1.33 -2.70
C PRO A 82 8.57 0.64 -1.60
N ILE A 83 8.59 -0.69 -1.60
CA ILE A 83 9.30 -1.47 -0.56
C ILE A 83 10.78 -1.09 -0.44
N SER A 84 11.41 -0.67 -1.54
CA SER A 84 12.82 -0.25 -1.57
C SER A 84 13.12 1.02 -0.76
N THR A 85 12.09 1.83 -0.46
CA THR A 85 12.21 3.08 0.31
C THR A 85 11.93 2.90 1.79
N LEU A 86 11.53 1.69 2.21
CA LEU A 86 11.18 1.41 3.59
C LEU A 86 12.41 1.14 4.44
N GLU A 87 12.38 1.60 5.68
CA GLU A 87 13.45 1.49 6.67
C GLU A 87 12.95 0.76 7.91
N VAL A 88 13.90 0.30 8.75
CA VAL A 88 13.60 -0.27 10.07
C VAL A 88 12.84 0.76 10.89
N GLY A 89 11.77 0.32 11.57
CA GLY A 89 10.87 1.18 12.34
C GLY A 89 9.66 1.70 11.54
N THR A 90 9.68 1.68 10.19
CA THR A 90 8.49 2.05 9.39
C THR A 90 7.31 1.14 9.75
N LEU A 91 6.16 1.75 10.05
CA LEU A 91 4.93 1.01 10.37
C LEU A 91 4.22 0.56 9.09
N VAL A 92 4.06 -0.75 8.94
CA VAL A 92 3.38 -1.38 7.79
C VAL A 92 2.16 -2.16 8.24
N LEU A 93 1.18 -2.28 7.34
CA LEU A 93 -0.03 -3.07 7.60
C LEU A 93 0.30 -4.57 7.51
N THR A 94 -0.11 -5.33 8.52
CA THR A 94 0.03 -6.80 8.54
C THR A 94 -1.25 -7.50 8.09
N HIS A 95 -1.17 -8.81 7.84
CA HIS A 95 -2.31 -9.68 7.51
C HIS A 95 -3.41 -9.75 8.59
N LEU A 96 -3.15 -9.21 9.78
CA LEU A 96 -4.13 -9.10 10.87
C LEU A 96 -4.75 -7.69 10.98
N GLY A 97 -4.55 -6.81 9.99
CA GLY A 97 -5.09 -5.44 10.01
C GLY A 97 -4.33 -4.47 10.93
N ARG A 98 -3.26 -4.91 11.58
CA ARG A 98 -2.52 -4.13 12.58
C ARG A 98 -1.25 -3.51 12.01
N TRP A 99 -0.94 -2.30 12.46
CA TRP A 99 0.33 -1.64 12.17
C TRP A 99 1.47 -2.26 13.00
N ARG A 100 2.56 -2.63 12.33
CA ARG A 100 3.76 -3.16 12.99
C ARG A 100 5.01 -2.54 12.39
N PRO A 101 6.04 -2.27 13.22
CA PRO A 101 7.30 -1.74 12.71
C PRO A 101 8.05 -2.83 11.93
N ILE A 102 8.73 -2.41 10.89
CA ILE A 102 9.72 -3.25 10.21
C ILE A 102 10.91 -3.45 11.16
N ASN A 103 11.21 -4.68 11.45
CA ASN A 103 12.33 -5.04 12.34
C ASN A 103 13.66 -5.17 11.58
N LYS A 104 13.60 -5.60 10.31
CA LYS A 104 14.79 -5.84 9.49
C LYS A 104 14.46 -5.63 8.00
N VAL A 105 15.38 -5.01 7.29
CA VAL A 105 15.33 -4.88 5.82
C VAL A 105 16.42 -5.76 5.23
N MET A 106 16.06 -6.55 4.22
CA MET A 106 17.00 -7.39 3.49
C MET A 106 16.87 -7.12 1.99
N ARG A 107 17.97 -7.18 1.26
CA ARG A 107 18.01 -7.02 -0.19
C ARG A 107 18.82 -8.13 -0.81
N ARG A 108 18.32 -8.70 -1.91
CA ARG A 108 19.06 -9.70 -2.69
C ARG A 108 18.78 -9.51 -4.18
N MET A 109 19.67 -10.04 -5.01
CA MET A 109 19.40 -10.24 -6.42
C MET A 109 18.61 -11.54 -6.61
N THR A 110 17.63 -11.53 -7.50
CA THR A 110 16.93 -12.75 -7.93
C THR A 110 16.79 -12.75 -9.44
N GLY A 111 16.86 -13.92 -10.05
CA GLY A 111 16.73 -14.09 -11.51
C GLY A 111 15.28 -14.29 -11.96
N GLU A 112 14.38 -14.68 -11.06
CA GLU A 112 13.00 -15.04 -11.43
C GLU A 112 11.99 -14.38 -10.48
N THR A 113 10.92 -13.85 -11.08
CA THR A 113 9.76 -13.33 -10.34
C THR A 113 8.46 -13.72 -11.04
N VAL A 114 7.40 -13.87 -10.27
CA VAL A 114 6.04 -14.09 -10.73
C VAL A 114 5.24 -12.82 -10.55
N LEU A 115 4.48 -12.43 -11.58
CA LEU A 115 3.54 -11.30 -11.46
C LEU A 115 2.24 -11.78 -10.81
N VAL A 116 1.98 -11.32 -9.61
CA VAL A 116 0.72 -11.50 -8.90
C VAL A 116 -0.18 -10.30 -9.16
N SER A 117 -1.36 -10.55 -9.73
CA SER A 117 -2.36 -9.52 -10.03
C SER A 117 -3.70 -9.91 -9.44
N ALA A 118 -4.19 -9.14 -8.48
CA ALA A 118 -5.49 -9.31 -7.86
C ALA A 118 -6.30 -8.02 -7.97
N GLN A 119 -7.62 -8.15 -8.01
CA GLN A 119 -8.54 -7.01 -8.05
C GLN A 119 -8.36 -6.16 -6.78
N GLY A 120 -8.30 -4.84 -6.93
CA GLY A 120 -8.20 -3.89 -5.81
C GLY A 120 -6.82 -3.81 -5.14
N SER A 121 -5.85 -4.62 -5.58
CA SER A 121 -4.50 -4.65 -5.04
C SER A 121 -3.47 -4.16 -6.06
N PRO A 122 -2.35 -3.55 -5.63
CA PRO A 122 -1.22 -3.31 -6.51
C PRO A 122 -0.76 -4.60 -7.19
N LYS A 123 -0.35 -4.50 -8.45
CA LYS A 123 0.37 -5.60 -9.11
C LYS A 123 1.72 -5.77 -8.41
N ILE A 124 2.05 -7.00 -8.06
CA ILE A 124 3.21 -7.34 -7.25
C ILE A 124 4.07 -8.34 -8.02
N HIS A 125 5.35 -8.05 -8.20
CA HIS A 125 6.33 -9.02 -8.61
C HIS A 125 6.97 -9.64 -7.36
N ALA A 126 6.79 -10.94 -7.19
CA ALA A 126 7.30 -11.70 -6.06
C ALA A 126 8.15 -12.88 -6.54
N THR A 127 9.06 -13.37 -5.70
CA THR A 127 9.71 -14.65 -5.97
C THR A 127 8.68 -15.78 -6.02
N PRO A 128 8.90 -16.86 -6.80
CA PRO A 128 7.91 -17.92 -6.99
C PRO A 128 7.39 -18.55 -5.70
N GLU A 129 8.23 -18.64 -4.69
CA GLU A 129 7.95 -19.23 -3.37
C GLU A 129 7.39 -18.22 -2.34
N HIS A 130 7.12 -16.98 -2.74
CA HIS A 130 6.59 -15.98 -1.80
C HIS A 130 5.18 -16.34 -1.36
N PRO A 131 4.92 -16.44 -0.02
CA PRO A 131 3.62 -16.85 0.48
C PRO A 131 2.61 -15.70 0.44
N PHE A 132 1.41 -15.99 -0.05
CA PHE A 132 0.24 -15.12 -0.03
C PHE A 132 -0.88 -15.76 0.77
N LEU A 133 -1.56 -14.97 1.59
CA LEU A 133 -2.73 -15.41 2.33
C LEU A 133 -3.93 -15.50 1.37
N ILE A 134 -4.56 -16.67 1.30
CA ILE A 134 -5.71 -16.95 0.44
C ILE A 134 -7.01 -17.05 1.24
N GLU A 135 -8.16 -17.05 0.56
CA GLU A 135 -9.51 -17.02 1.16
C GLU A 135 -9.74 -18.16 2.17
N SER A 136 -9.11 -19.32 1.99
CA SER A 136 -9.19 -20.45 2.93
C SER A 136 -8.51 -20.20 4.27
N GLY A 137 -7.75 -19.12 4.42
CA GLY A 137 -6.91 -18.84 5.58
C GLY A 137 -5.53 -19.50 5.53
N GLU A 138 -5.23 -20.23 4.45
CA GLU A 138 -3.93 -20.86 4.22
C GLU A 138 -2.97 -19.90 3.51
N TRP A 139 -1.68 -20.21 3.54
CA TRP A 139 -0.63 -19.53 2.78
C TRP A 139 -0.29 -20.34 1.52
N ALA A 140 -0.33 -19.71 0.35
CA ALA A 140 0.00 -20.34 -0.92
C ALA A 140 1.15 -19.59 -1.62
N ASP A 141 2.04 -20.33 -2.25
CA ASP A 141 3.16 -19.75 -3.01
C ASP A 141 2.68 -18.94 -4.20
N ALA A 142 3.37 -17.84 -4.52
CA ALA A 142 3.05 -16.98 -5.66
C ALA A 142 2.86 -17.74 -6.98
N LYS A 143 3.69 -18.75 -7.24
CA LYS A 143 3.61 -19.61 -8.45
C LYS A 143 2.35 -20.48 -8.53
N THR A 144 1.64 -20.70 -7.41
CA THR A 144 0.46 -21.58 -7.33
C THR A 144 -0.85 -20.84 -7.18
N LEU A 145 -0.84 -19.50 -7.22
CA LEU A 145 -2.03 -18.65 -6.97
C LEU A 145 -3.06 -18.64 -8.09
N GLY A 146 -2.77 -19.23 -9.24
CA GLY A 146 -3.66 -19.17 -10.41
C GLY A 146 -5.12 -19.53 -10.08
N GLY A 147 -6.04 -18.56 -10.24
CA GLY A 147 -7.46 -18.72 -9.97
C GLY A 147 -7.87 -18.66 -8.48
N GLN A 148 -6.94 -18.48 -7.55
CA GLN A 148 -7.25 -18.36 -6.13
C GLN A 148 -7.57 -16.92 -5.73
N ARG A 149 -8.38 -16.75 -4.69
CA ARG A 149 -8.68 -15.44 -4.10
C ARG A 149 -7.69 -15.10 -3.02
N ILE A 150 -6.98 -13.98 -3.19
CA ILE A 150 -6.05 -13.44 -2.19
C ILE A 150 -6.82 -12.59 -1.20
N VAL A 151 -6.49 -12.70 0.08
CA VAL A 151 -7.10 -11.90 1.13
C VAL A 151 -6.58 -10.47 1.05
N GLN A 152 -7.49 -9.49 0.93
CA GLN A 152 -7.20 -8.08 1.08
C GLN A 152 -7.67 -7.60 2.45
N ILE A 153 -6.75 -7.05 3.24
CA ILE A 153 -7.01 -6.60 4.60
C ILE A 153 -7.16 -5.09 4.63
N LEU A 154 -8.22 -4.61 5.26
CA LEU A 154 -8.34 -3.21 5.69
C LEU A 154 -7.62 -3.04 7.03
N PRO A 155 -7.05 -1.85 7.31
CA PRO A 155 -6.58 -1.52 8.64
C PRO A 155 -7.68 -1.68 9.69
N GLU A 156 -7.34 -2.21 10.87
CA GLU A 156 -8.23 -2.16 12.03
C GLU A 156 -8.68 -0.71 12.27
N GLN A 157 -9.91 -0.55 12.80
CA GLN A 157 -10.44 0.78 13.08
C GLN A 157 -9.50 1.53 14.02
N GLY A 158 -9.00 2.67 13.54
CA GLY A 158 -8.18 3.59 14.32
C GLY A 158 -9.03 4.44 15.28
N SER A 159 -8.36 5.32 16.01
CA SER A 159 -9.06 6.33 16.80
C SER A 159 -9.92 7.20 15.88
N PRO A 160 -11.15 7.58 16.31
CA PRO A 160 -11.99 8.49 15.55
C PRO A 160 -11.22 9.76 15.15
N ILE A 161 -11.47 10.22 13.94
CA ILE A 161 -10.87 11.45 13.42
C ILE A 161 -11.93 12.51 13.26
N ASP A 162 -11.58 13.75 13.63
CA ASP A 162 -12.47 14.88 13.53
C ASP A 162 -12.77 15.27 12.08
N GLY A 163 -13.85 15.98 11.89
CA GLY A 163 -14.27 16.53 10.60
C GLY A 163 -15.71 16.10 10.25
N SER A 164 -16.49 17.08 9.83
CA SER A 164 -17.84 16.83 9.31
C SER A 164 -17.79 16.11 7.96
N ASP A 165 -18.92 15.57 7.52
CA ASP A 165 -19.05 14.98 6.20
C ASP A 165 -18.68 15.97 5.09
N ALA A 166 -19.10 17.22 5.22
CA ALA A 166 -18.73 18.28 4.29
C ALA A 166 -17.21 18.53 4.26
N TYR A 167 -16.53 18.47 5.42
CA TYR A 167 -15.06 18.56 5.46
C TYR A 167 -14.41 17.40 4.71
N TRP A 168 -14.83 16.16 4.94
CA TRP A 168 -14.28 15.00 4.26
C TRP A 168 -14.62 15.00 2.78
N TRP A 169 -15.77 15.52 2.40
CA TRP A 169 -16.08 15.77 1.00
C TRP A 169 -15.08 16.76 0.37
N MET A 170 -14.74 17.85 1.09
CA MET A 170 -13.71 18.81 0.62
C MET A 170 -12.34 18.16 0.50
N VAL A 171 -11.95 17.26 1.40
CA VAL A 171 -10.71 16.47 1.27
C VAL A 171 -10.73 15.64 -0.03
N GLY A 172 -11.83 14.95 -0.31
CA GLY A 172 -12.02 14.24 -1.57
C GLY A 172 -11.90 15.17 -2.78
N ARG A 173 -12.50 16.34 -2.71
CA ARG A 173 -12.42 17.35 -3.77
C ARG A 173 -11.01 17.90 -3.96
N TYR A 174 -10.27 18.09 -2.86
CA TYR A 174 -8.84 18.42 -2.91
C TYR A 174 -8.03 17.34 -3.63
N LEU A 175 -8.28 16.09 -3.32
CA LEU A 175 -7.59 14.96 -3.96
C LEU A 175 -7.85 14.90 -5.47
N ALA A 176 -9.02 15.32 -5.96
CA ALA A 176 -9.33 15.43 -7.39
C ALA A 176 -8.64 16.68 -7.99
N ASP A 177 -9.11 17.86 -7.63
CA ASP A 177 -8.82 19.12 -8.35
C ASP A 177 -7.98 20.13 -7.55
N GLY A 178 -7.53 19.75 -6.33
CA GLY A 178 -6.82 20.67 -5.44
C GLY A 178 -5.30 20.63 -5.61
N TYR A 179 -4.63 21.66 -5.15
CA TYR A 179 -3.18 21.69 -4.93
C TYR A 179 -2.80 22.66 -3.83
N CYS A 180 -1.62 22.45 -3.24
CA CYS A 180 -1.04 23.33 -2.22
C CYS A 180 0.14 24.11 -2.76
N GLN A 181 0.23 25.39 -2.35
CA GLN A 181 1.38 26.25 -2.62
C GLN A 181 1.93 26.79 -1.30
N ASP A 182 3.24 26.61 -1.07
CA ASP A 182 3.93 27.17 0.09
C ASP A 182 4.02 28.69 -0.03
N ARG A 183 3.94 29.39 1.09
CA ARG A 183 4.21 30.81 1.18
C ARG A 183 5.73 31.02 1.41
N LYS A 184 6.39 31.68 0.48
CA LYS A 184 7.83 31.97 0.59
C LYS A 184 8.17 32.59 1.95
N GLY A 185 9.21 32.05 2.61
CA GLY A 185 9.73 32.54 3.88
C GLY A 185 8.86 32.25 5.12
N ARG A 186 7.82 31.41 5.00
CA ARG A 186 6.98 31.01 6.14
C ARG A 186 6.76 29.50 6.11
N GLU A 187 7.39 28.80 7.03
CA GLU A 187 7.17 27.38 7.22
C GLU A 187 5.74 27.10 7.66
N ASN A 188 5.15 26.01 7.16
CA ASN A 188 3.78 25.57 7.47
C ASN A 188 2.66 26.60 7.17
N ALA A 189 2.92 27.58 6.31
CA ALA A 189 1.93 28.51 5.80
C ALA A 189 1.86 28.45 4.29
N GLY A 190 0.64 28.51 3.74
CA GLY A 190 0.44 28.39 2.32
C GLY A 190 -1.00 28.65 1.88
N ARG A 191 -1.27 28.28 0.66
CA ARG A 191 -2.58 28.40 0.03
C ARG A 191 -2.99 27.02 -0.48
N VAL A 192 -4.23 26.67 -0.25
CA VAL A 192 -4.91 25.57 -0.93
C VAL A 192 -5.74 26.17 -2.06
N THR A 193 -5.69 25.58 -3.24
CA THR A 193 -6.49 26.02 -4.39
C THR A 193 -7.20 24.83 -5.01
N PHE A 194 -8.48 24.97 -5.30
CA PHE A 194 -9.26 24.03 -6.10
C PHE A 194 -9.50 24.63 -7.48
N CYS A 195 -9.32 23.84 -8.55
CA CYS A 195 -9.66 24.21 -9.92
C CYS A 195 -10.98 23.56 -10.30
N ILE A 196 -12.06 24.36 -10.39
CA ILE A 196 -13.42 23.86 -10.53
C ILE A 196 -13.98 24.22 -11.91
N GLY A 197 -14.45 23.25 -12.66
CA GLY A 197 -15.17 23.49 -13.90
C GLY A 197 -16.39 24.40 -13.68
N LYS A 198 -16.67 25.34 -14.62
CA LYS A 198 -17.67 26.39 -14.44
C LYS A 198 -19.05 25.86 -14.02
N HIS A 199 -19.47 24.71 -14.56
CA HIS A 199 -20.75 24.09 -14.26
C HIS A 199 -20.83 23.41 -12.86
N LYS A 200 -19.69 23.26 -12.16
CA LYS A 200 -19.61 22.60 -10.84
C LYS A 200 -19.45 23.58 -9.68
N LEU A 201 -19.43 24.90 -9.93
CA LEU A 201 -19.06 25.90 -8.93
C LEU A 201 -20.00 25.89 -7.72
N GLN A 202 -21.31 26.06 -7.94
CA GLN A 202 -22.26 26.23 -6.85
C GLN A 202 -22.30 25.02 -5.90
N PRO A 203 -22.40 23.77 -6.37
CA PRO A 203 -22.35 22.61 -5.47
C PRO A 203 -21.07 22.53 -4.62
N VAL A 204 -19.94 23.03 -5.14
CA VAL A 204 -18.69 23.07 -4.37
C VAL A 204 -18.73 24.16 -3.30
N LEU A 205 -19.26 25.35 -3.63
CA LEU A 205 -19.41 26.44 -2.66
C LEU A 205 -20.35 26.05 -1.51
N ASP A 206 -21.44 25.36 -1.78
CA ASP A 206 -22.37 24.87 -0.76
C ASP A 206 -21.65 23.95 0.23
N GLN A 207 -20.81 23.03 -0.26
CA GLN A 207 -20.00 22.13 0.60
C GLN A 207 -18.92 22.90 1.39
N VAL A 208 -18.31 23.90 0.79
CA VAL A 208 -17.34 24.78 1.46
C VAL A 208 -17.96 25.49 2.64
N GLU A 209 -19.17 26.05 2.44
CA GLU A 209 -19.94 26.74 3.48
C GLU A 209 -20.38 25.76 4.58
N MET A 210 -20.92 24.60 4.22
CA MET A 210 -21.32 23.54 5.17
C MET A 210 -20.12 23.03 6.02
N ALA A 211 -18.93 23.04 5.46
CA ALA A 211 -17.70 22.68 6.18
C ALA A 211 -17.14 23.84 7.05
N GLY A 212 -17.79 25.00 7.06
CA GLY A 212 -17.39 26.17 7.84
C GLY A 212 -16.15 26.90 7.26
N PHE A 213 -15.93 26.78 5.95
CA PHE A 213 -14.83 27.47 5.27
C PHE A 213 -15.36 28.61 4.38
N HIS A 214 -14.44 29.48 4.01
CA HIS A 214 -14.65 30.53 3.02
C HIS A 214 -13.57 30.44 1.96
N ALA A 215 -13.96 30.56 0.69
CA ALA A 215 -13.04 30.55 -0.44
C ALA A 215 -13.05 31.90 -1.19
N TYR A 216 -11.87 32.36 -1.60
CA TYR A 216 -11.76 33.45 -2.54
C TYR A 216 -11.93 32.88 -3.96
N VAL A 217 -12.97 33.31 -4.65
CA VAL A 217 -13.29 32.82 -5.99
C VAL A 217 -12.69 33.76 -7.04
N SER A 218 -11.96 33.21 -7.98
CA SER A 218 -11.48 33.94 -9.17
C SER A 218 -11.87 33.17 -10.44
N GLU A 219 -12.38 33.90 -11.43
CA GLU A 219 -12.76 33.32 -12.71
C GLU A 219 -11.56 33.24 -13.66
N GLU A 220 -11.36 32.09 -14.25
CA GLU A 220 -10.44 31.82 -15.34
C GLU A 220 -11.20 31.52 -16.62
N ARG A 221 -10.52 31.43 -17.76
CA ARG A 221 -11.16 31.20 -19.05
C ARG A 221 -12.08 29.98 -19.08
N THR A 222 -11.67 28.84 -18.48
CA THR A 222 -12.38 27.57 -18.55
C THR A 222 -12.83 27.04 -17.20
N ALA A 223 -12.41 27.65 -16.09
CA ALA A 223 -12.64 27.17 -14.74
C ALA A 223 -12.73 28.32 -13.73
N TYR A 224 -13.14 28.01 -12.50
CA TYR A 224 -12.96 28.87 -11.35
C TYR A 224 -11.83 28.36 -10.48
N LYS A 225 -11.05 29.26 -9.87
CA LYS A 225 -10.12 28.93 -8.80
C LYS A 225 -10.72 29.36 -7.47
N LEU A 226 -10.84 28.41 -6.55
CA LEU A 226 -11.24 28.63 -5.18
C LEU A 226 -10.01 28.56 -4.29
N ALA A 227 -9.62 29.69 -3.71
CA ALA A 227 -8.41 29.81 -2.92
C ALA A 227 -8.75 29.91 -1.42
N PHE A 228 -8.09 29.09 -0.61
CA PHE A 228 -8.20 29.04 0.84
C PHE A 228 -6.88 29.49 1.46
N THR A 229 -6.93 30.46 2.35
CA THR A 229 -5.74 31.08 2.96
C THR A 229 -5.54 30.72 4.43
N ARG A 230 -6.42 29.91 5.02
CA ARG A 230 -6.30 29.43 6.38
C ARG A 230 -5.12 28.44 6.51
N ASN A 231 -4.19 28.74 7.40
CA ASN A 231 -2.98 27.92 7.56
C ASN A 231 -3.26 26.53 8.16
N ASP A 232 -4.30 26.39 8.98
CA ASP A 232 -4.75 25.07 9.49
C ASP A 232 -5.25 24.19 8.34
N PHE A 233 -6.11 24.72 7.47
CA PHE A 233 -6.58 24.01 6.29
C PHE A 233 -5.43 23.65 5.34
N TYR A 234 -4.49 24.56 5.12
CA TYR A 234 -3.29 24.29 4.33
C TYR A 234 -2.48 23.12 4.93
N ARG A 235 -2.20 23.11 6.25
CA ARG A 235 -1.46 22.02 6.90
C ARG A 235 -2.18 20.68 6.77
N ASN A 236 -3.51 20.70 6.94
CA ASN A 236 -4.34 19.50 6.83
C ASN A 236 -4.35 18.94 5.40
N MET A 237 -4.44 19.81 4.37
CA MET A 237 -4.44 19.34 2.99
C MET A 237 -3.05 18.88 2.52
N LYS A 238 -2.00 19.49 3.03
CA LYS A 238 -0.61 19.16 2.66
C LYS A 238 -0.24 17.69 2.97
N ILE A 239 -0.84 17.07 3.99
CA ILE A 239 -0.59 15.65 4.33
C ILE A 239 -1.03 14.68 3.23
N PHE A 240 -1.98 15.10 2.39
CA PHE A 240 -2.47 14.33 1.25
C PHE A 240 -1.65 14.53 -0.04
N GLY A 241 -0.52 15.23 0.03
CA GLY A 241 0.30 15.59 -1.13
C GLY A 241 0.00 16.98 -1.69
N ARG A 242 0.97 17.60 -2.32
CA ARG A 242 0.86 18.99 -2.82
C ARG A 242 0.34 19.09 -4.24
N GLY A 243 0.76 18.19 -5.11
CA GLY A 243 0.45 18.14 -6.52
C GLY A 243 -0.11 16.80 -6.95
N ALA A 244 -0.61 16.72 -8.17
CA ALA A 244 -1.37 15.57 -8.65
C ALA A 244 -0.63 14.22 -8.52
N SER A 245 0.67 14.18 -8.81
CA SER A 245 1.48 12.96 -8.75
C SER A 245 1.90 12.55 -7.34
N GLU A 246 1.85 13.47 -6.37
CA GLU A 246 2.27 13.26 -4.98
C GLU A 246 1.09 12.87 -4.07
N LYS A 247 -0.13 12.98 -4.57
CA LYS A 247 -1.34 12.73 -3.77
C LYS A 247 -1.41 11.28 -3.30
N ASP A 248 -1.77 11.13 -2.03
CA ASP A 248 -2.10 9.85 -1.40
C ASP A 248 -3.02 10.08 -0.18
N ILE A 249 -3.60 9.02 0.34
CA ILE A 249 -4.34 9.06 1.60
C ILE A 249 -3.54 8.25 2.62
N PRO A 250 -2.99 8.91 3.66
CA PRO A 250 -2.24 8.21 4.71
C PRO A 250 -3.02 7.03 5.30
N GLY A 251 -2.32 5.91 5.54
CA GLY A 251 -2.94 4.68 6.02
C GLY A 251 -3.66 4.86 7.37
N HIS A 252 -3.14 5.71 8.27
CA HIS A 252 -3.79 6.04 9.53
C HIS A 252 -5.10 6.81 9.33
N ILE A 253 -5.20 7.65 8.29
CA ILE A 253 -6.45 8.32 7.93
C ILE A 253 -7.46 7.29 7.46
N VAL A 254 -7.09 6.39 6.53
CA VAL A 254 -7.98 5.30 6.08
C VAL A 254 -8.48 4.48 7.26
N ALA A 255 -7.61 4.16 8.23
CA ALA A 255 -7.97 3.43 9.45
C ALA A 255 -9.01 4.19 10.29
N SER A 256 -8.84 5.51 10.44
CA SER A 256 -9.59 6.36 11.38
C SER A 256 -10.94 6.85 10.85
N LEU A 257 -11.12 6.95 9.52
CA LEU A 257 -12.39 7.35 8.92
C LEU A 257 -13.53 6.44 9.39
N SER A 258 -14.69 7.03 9.71
CA SER A 258 -15.95 6.29 9.77
C SER A 258 -16.41 5.87 8.37
N THR A 259 -17.41 5.00 8.27
CA THR A 259 -18.01 4.64 6.97
C THR A 259 -18.59 5.88 6.27
N ASP A 260 -19.25 6.77 6.99
CA ASP A 260 -19.88 7.98 6.43
C ASP A 260 -18.83 9.00 5.98
N GLN A 261 -17.77 9.19 6.77
CA GLN A 261 -16.63 10.03 6.39
C GLN A 261 -15.89 9.48 5.15
N ALA A 262 -15.72 8.16 5.07
CA ALA A 262 -15.12 7.52 3.90
C ALA A 262 -15.99 7.69 2.65
N GLU A 263 -17.32 7.57 2.78
CA GLU A 263 -18.28 7.83 1.69
C GLU A 263 -18.25 9.30 1.25
N SER A 264 -18.19 10.22 2.20
CA SER A 264 -18.13 11.66 1.93
C SER A 264 -16.84 12.02 1.18
N LEU A 265 -15.68 11.50 1.61
CA LEU A 265 -14.40 11.66 0.91
C LEU A 265 -14.47 11.09 -0.51
N LEU A 266 -14.97 9.86 -0.66
CA LEU A 266 -15.11 9.22 -1.97
C LEU A 266 -16.03 10.02 -2.89
N SER A 267 -17.16 10.49 -2.39
CA SER A 267 -18.13 11.30 -3.13
C SER A 267 -17.53 12.63 -3.59
N GLY A 268 -16.74 13.28 -2.72
CA GLY A 268 -16.01 14.51 -3.07
C GLY A 268 -14.99 14.29 -4.19
N TYR A 269 -14.25 13.18 -4.14
CA TYR A 269 -13.33 12.79 -5.20
C TYR A 269 -14.06 12.52 -6.53
N LEU A 270 -15.13 11.73 -6.49
CA LEU A 270 -15.93 11.40 -7.67
C LEU A 270 -16.64 12.61 -8.28
N ALA A 271 -17.01 13.60 -7.47
CA ALA A 271 -17.56 14.86 -7.96
C ALA A 271 -16.55 15.68 -8.78
N GLY A 272 -15.23 15.46 -8.57
CA GLY A 272 -14.15 16.02 -9.37
C GLY A 272 -13.85 15.19 -10.61
N ASP A 273 -13.17 14.11 -10.40
CA ASP A 273 -12.55 13.25 -11.42
C ASP A 273 -13.40 12.02 -11.79
N GLY A 274 -14.56 11.87 -11.17
CA GLY A 274 -15.45 10.74 -11.42
C GLY A 274 -16.28 10.87 -12.70
N CYS A 275 -16.50 9.73 -13.34
CA CYS A 275 -17.42 9.55 -14.46
C CYS A 275 -18.29 8.33 -14.20
N TYR A 276 -19.60 8.51 -14.19
CA TYR A 276 -20.54 7.39 -14.05
C TYR A 276 -20.84 6.79 -15.41
N LYS A 277 -20.65 5.47 -15.52
CA LYS A 277 -20.99 4.68 -16.70
C LYS A 277 -22.07 3.66 -16.37
N PRO A 278 -23.24 3.65 -17.04
CA PRO A 278 -24.36 2.78 -16.67
C PRO A 278 -24.03 1.29 -16.58
N LYS A 279 -23.06 0.80 -17.37
CA LYS A 279 -22.66 -0.60 -17.37
C LYS A 279 -21.58 -0.96 -16.36
N ASN A 280 -20.73 0.00 -16.01
CA ASN A 280 -19.49 -0.22 -15.23
C ASN A 280 -19.52 0.44 -13.86
N GLY A 281 -20.50 1.32 -13.59
CA GLY A 281 -20.55 2.14 -12.39
C GLY A 281 -19.61 3.35 -12.46
N TRP A 282 -19.07 3.77 -11.32
CA TRP A 282 -18.15 4.89 -11.25
C TRP A 282 -16.76 4.51 -11.70
N GLU A 283 -16.19 5.35 -12.58
CA GLU A 283 -14.80 5.32 -12.96
C GLU A 283 -14.16 6.68 -12.60
N ALA A 284 -12.91 6.66 -12.17
CA ALA A 284 -12.15 7.87 -11.91
C ALA A 284 -10.67 7.65 -12.26
N GLY A 285 -9.94 8.71 -12.55
CA GLY A 285 -8.53 8.65 -12.92
C GLY A 285 -7.67 9.48 -11.99
N THR A 286 -6.42 9.09 -11.83
CA THR A 286 -5.39 9.87 -11.13
C THR A 286 -4.02 9.58 -11.74
N THR A 287 -3.11 10.54 -11.65
CA THR A 287 -1.70 10.36 -12.01
C THR A 287 -0.89 9.74 -10.87
N SER A 288 -1.42 9.74 -9.64
CA SER A 288 -0.77 9.10 -8.50
C SER A 288 -1.22 7.65 -8.38
N LYS A 289 -0.25 6.73 -8.55
CA LYS A 289 -0.46 5.30 -8.34
C LYS A 289 -0.84 4.98 -6.89
N ALA A 290 -0.23 5.65 -5.92
CA ALA A 290 -0.54 5.49 -4.50
C ALA A 290 -2.00 5.90 -4.22
N LEU A 291 -2.42 7.07 -4.68
CA LEU A 291 -3.80 7.55 -4.51
C LEU A 291 -4.83 6.59 -5.12
N ALA A 292 -4.55 6.00 -6.29
CA ALA A 292 -5.48 5.05 -6.91
C ALA A 292 -5.79 3.86 -5.98
N TYR A 293 -4.78 3.30 -5.32
CA TYR A 293 -4.95 2.19 -4.39
C TYR A 293 -5.53 2.63 -3.03
N SER A 294 -5.16 3.80 -2.53
CA SER A 294 -5.75 4.35 -1.30
C SER A 294 -7.24 4.65 -1.49
N LEU A 295 -7.65 5.18 -2.64
CA LEU A 295 -9.07 5.36 -2.97
C LEU A 295 -9.82 4.03 -3.08
N ALA A 296 -9.18 2.96 -3.57
CA ALA A 296 -9.79 1.63 -3.58
C ALA A 296 -10.05 1.11 -2.16
N LEU A 297 -9.13 1.36 -1.21
CA LEU A 297 -9.35 1.04 0.22
C LEU A 297 -10.48 1.88 0.83
N VAL A 298 -10.55 3.17 0.51
CA VAL A 298 -11.64 4.06 0.96
C VAL A 298 -12.98 3.57 0.40
N ALA A 299 -13.05 3.18 -0.88
CA ALA A 299 -14.26 2.63 -1.48
C ALA A 299 -14.69 1.30 -0.83
N GLN A 300 -13.74 0.44 -0.50
CA GLN A 300 -14.00 -0.80 0.23
C GLN A 300 -14.56 -0.52 1.63
N LYS A 301 -14.01 0.48 2.34
CA LYS A 301 -14.48 0.88 3.66
C LYS A 301 -15.87 1.51 3.61
N ALA A 302 -16.11 2.40 2.63
CA ALA A 302 -17.37 3.12 2.46
C ALA A 302 -18.50 2.22 1.97
N ARG A 303 -18.25 1.44 0.93
CA ARG A 303 -19.30 0.73 0.14
C ARG A 303 -19.16 -0.79 0.17
N ARG A 304 -18.15 -1.33 0.83
CA ARG A 304 -17.82 -2.77 0.84
C ARG A 304 -17.63 -3.37 -0.55
N VAL A 305 -17.08 -2.57 -1.48
CA VAL A 305 -16.81 -2.97 -2.86
C VAL A 305 -15.31 -3.08 -3.10
N VAL A 306 -14.91 -4.04 -3.94
CA VAL A 306 -13.53 -4.15 -4.40
C VAL A 306 -13.42 -3.50 -5.78
N CYS A 307 -12.61 -2.46 -5.88
CA CYS A 307 -12.40 -1.71 -7.11
C CYS A 307 -11.36 -2.39 -8.00
N SER A 308 -11.49 -2.22 -9.32
CA SER A 308 -10.40 -2.55 -10.25
C SER A 308 -9.52 -1.32 -10.46
N VAL A 309 -8.21 -1.46 -10.29
CA VAL A 309 -7.24 -0.42 -10.57
C VAL A 309 -6.47 -0.76 -11.84
N LEU A 310 -6.64 0.06 -12.88
CA LEU A 310 -5.99 -0.12 -14.16
C LEU A 310 -4.88 0.92 -14.33
N VAL A 311 -3.66 0.46 -14.51
CA VAL A 311 -2.53 1.32 -14.86
C VAL A 311 -2.48 1.44 -16.39
N ARG A 312 -2.65 2.66 -16.91
CA ARG A 312 -2.47 2.97 -18.33
C ARG A 312 -1.08 3.60 -18.50
N ASN A 313 -0.28 3.07 -19.39
CA ASN A 313 0.94 3.77 -19.81
C ASN A 313 0.53 5.04 -20.54
N PRO A 314 1.26 6.17 -20.37
CA PRO A 314 1.03 7.34 -21.19
C PRO A 314 1.20 6.94 -22.67
N PRO A 315 0.46 7.56 -23.59
CA PRO A 315 0.72 7.38 -25.03
C PRO A 315 2.18 7.72 -25.30
N ALA A 316 2.83 6.87 -26.10
CA ALA A 316 4.22 7.04 -26.52
C ALA A 316 4.40 8.34 -27.32
#